data_370c4a0c1b4719263310b91d6f29bd6e
#
_entry.id   370c4a0c1b4719263310b91d6f29bd6e
#
_cell.length_a   1.000
_cell.length_b   1.000
_cell.length_c   1.000
_cell.angle_alpha   90.00
_cell.angle_beta   90.00
_cell.angle_gamma   90.00
#
_symmetry.space_group_name_H-M   'P 1'
#
loop_
_entity.id
_entity.type
_entity.pdbx_description
1 polymer ?
#
loop_
_entity_poly.entity_id
_entity_poly.type
_entity_poly.pdbx_seq_one_letter_code
_entity_poly.pdbx_strand_id
1 'polypeptide(L)'
;MVTSLFGMFGSAVALLFGGWDIALQTLVLFMGIDWITGGILLPVIFKKSPKSENGRLESRAGWKGLCRKGMTLLFVLIAVRLDLLMGTNYLRDAVCIAFIANEALSILENAGLMGLSLIHISEPT
;
A
#
# COMPACT_ATOMS: atom_id res chain seq x y z
N MET A 1 13.44 -20.12 -18.98
CA MET A 1 14.55 -19.91 -18.04
C MET A 1 14.40 -18.62 -17.22
N VAL A 2 14.22 -17.49 -17.88
CA VAL A 2 14.03 -16.20 -17.17
C VAL A 2 12.79 -16.24 -16.27
N THR A 3 11.69 -16.79 -16.77
CA THR A 3 10.44 -16.93 -15.99
C THR A 3 10.65 -17.78 -14.73
N SER A 4 11.44 -18.87 -14.85
CA SER A 4 11.76 -19.73 -13.71
C SER A 4 12.60 -19.00 -12.66
N LEU A 5 13.55 -18.17 -13.09
CA LEU A 5 14.37 -17.38 -12.17
C LEU A 5 13.53 -16.37 -11.42
N PHE A 6 12.62 -15.67 -12.09
CA PHE A 6 11.70 -14.75 -11.44
C PHE A 6 10.78 -15.45 -10.45
N GLY A 7 10.27 -16.64 -10.83
CA GLY A 7 9.44 -17.45 -9.95
C GLY A 7 10.19 -17.89 -8.70
N MET A 8 11.44 -18.34 -8.85
CA MET A 8 12.27 -18.74 -7.72
C MET A 8 12.57 -17.56 -6.80
N PHE A 9 12.91 -16.41 -7.37
CA PHE A 9 13.17 -15.20 -6.59
C PHE A 9 11.91 -14.76 -5.84
N GLY A 10 10.77 -14.70 -6.53
CA GLY A 10 9.49 -14.32 -5.92
C GLY A 10 9.08 -15.26 -4.79
N SER A 11 9.28 -16.57 -4.98
CA SER A 11 8.97 -17.54 -3.94
C SER A 11 9.87 -17.38 -2.72
N ALA A 12 11.16 -17.09 -2.94
CA ALA A 12 12.09 -16.86 -1.83
C ALA A 12 11.71 -15.61 -1.05
N VAL A 13 11.37 -14.53 -1.74
CA VAL A 13 10.92 -13.28 -1.10
C VAL A 13 9.64 -13.53 -0.31
N ALA A 14 8.67 -14.24 -0.90
CA ALA A 14 7.40 -14.53 -0.22
C ALA A 14 7.63 -15.32 1.07
N LEU A 15 8.55 -16.28 1.06
CA LEU A 15 8.88 -17.05 2.25
C LEU A 15 9.44 -16.19 3.37
N LEU A 16 10.23 -15.16 3.04
CA LEU A 16 10.75 -14.22 4.04
C LEU A 16 9.61 -13.49 4.77
N PHE A 17 8.49 -13.28 4.11
CA PHE A 17 7.32 -12.61 4.69
C PHE A 17 6.32 -13.56 5.31
N GLY A 18 6.71 -14.82 5.50
CA GLY A 18 5.85 -15.82 6.12
C GLY A 18 4.91 -16.53 5.16
N GLY A 19 5.14 -16.38 3.86
CA GLY A 19 4.34 -17.00 2.82
C GLY A 19 3.42 -16.02 2.10
N TRP A 20 3.03 -16.37 0.89
CA TRP A 20 2.13 -15.56 0.07
C TRP A 20 0.68 -15.95 0.35
N ASP A 21 0.23 -15.65 1.56
CA ASP A 21 -1.13 -15.97 1.99
C ASP A 21 -2.09 -14.79 1.78
N ILE A 22 -3.35 -14.98 2.17
CA ILE A 22 -4.39 -13.97 1.98
C ILE A 22 -4.05 -12.66 2.70
N ALA A 23 -3.47 -12.73 3.88
CA ALA A 23 -3.12 -11.52 4.64
C ALA A 23 -2.08 -10.68 3.88
N LEU A 24 -1.01 -11.30 3.42
CA LEU A 24 0.02 -10.58 2.68
C LEU A 24 -0.48 -10.11 1.32
N GLN A 25 -1.25 -10.95 0.62
CA GLN A 25 -1.87 -10.58 -0.65
C GLN A 25 -2.77 -9.36 -0.50
N THR A 26 -3.61 -9.36 0.54
CA THR A 26 -4.52 -8.24 0.80
C THR A 26 -3.75 -6.97 1.12
N LEU A 27 -2.71 -7.06 1.94
CA LEU A 27 -1.89 -5.91 2.27
C LEU A 27 -1.26 -5.31 1.02
N VAL A 28 -0.61 -6.13 0.20
CA VAL A 28 0.05 -5.67 -1.01
C VAL A 28 -0.96 -5.08 -2.00
N LEU A 29 -2.11 -5.73 -2.14
CA LEU A 29 -3.18 -5.23 -3.02
C LEU A 29 -3.67 -3.86 -2.57
N PHE A 30 -3.95 -3.69 -1.28
CA PHE A 30 -4.43 -2.42 -0.74
C PHE A 30 -3.37 -1.34 -0.84
N MET A 31 -2.10 -1.69 -0.61
CA MET A 31 -1.00 -0.75 -0.80
C MET A 31 -0.94 -0.25 -2.25
N GLY A 32 -1.12 -1.16 -3.21
CA GLY A 32 -1.15 -0.81 -4.62
C GLY A 32 -2.33 0.09 -4.97
N ILE A 33 -3.51 -0.25 -4.47
CA ILE A 33 -4.72 0.57 -4.71
C ILE A 33 -4.55 1.96 -4.10
N ASP A 34 -4.05 2.03 -2.87
CA ASP A 34 -3.81 3.31 -2.21
C ASP A 34 -2.82 4.17 -3.00
N TRP A 35 -1.73 3.56 -3.45
CA TRP A 35 -0.71 4.29 -4.20
C TRP A 35 -1.26 4.76 -5.56
N ILE A 36 -2.01 3.92 -6.25
CA ILE A 36 -2.61 4.29 -7.55
C ILE A 36 -3.63 5.40 -7.37
N THR A 37 -4.54 5.27 -6.40
CA THR A 37 -5.59 6.27 -6.21
C THR A 37 -5.02 7.59 -5.69
N GLY A 38 -4.16 7.55 -4.68
CA GLY A 38 -3.60 8.75 -4.07
C GLY A 38 -2.42 9.34 -4.82
N GLY A 39 -1.60 8.48 -5.46
CA GLY A 39 -0.38 8.92 -6.12
C GLY A 39 -0.54 9.22 -7.60
N ILE A 40 -1.54 8.66 -8.26
CA ILE A 40 -1.74 8.81 -9.70
C ILE A 40 -3.10 9.43 -10.01
N LEU A 41 -4.18 8.78 -9.59
CA LEU A 41 -5.53 9.24 -9.98
C LEU A 41 -5.87 10.63 -9.41
N LEU A 42 -5.62 10.85 -8.12
CA LEU A 42 -5.91 12.14 -7.52
C LEU A 42 -5.07 13.27 -8.11
N PRO A 43 -3.73 13.14 -8.21
CA PRO A 43 -2.94 14.23 -8.76
C PRO A 43 -3.09 14.42 -10.27
N VAL A 44 -3.25 13.34 -11.04
CA VAL A 44 -3.27 13.44 -12.50
C VAL A 44 -4.66 13.80 -13.01
N ILE A 45 -5.70 13.12 -12.54
CA ILE A 45 -7.05 13.29 -13.04
C ILE A 45 -7.81 14.35 -12.25
N PHE A 46 -7.77 14.27 -10.93
CA PHE A 46 -8.53 15.15 -10.05
C PHE A 46 -7.74 16.35 -9.53
N LYS A 47 -6.41 16.33 -9.69
CA LYS A 47 -5.49 17.38 -9.21
C LYS A 47 -5.67 17.69 -7.72
N LYS A 48 -5.92 16.63 -6.93
CA LYS A 48 -6.18 16.75 -5.49
C LYS A 48 -5.31 15.77 -4.70
N SER A 49 -4.00 15.70 -5.00
CA SER A 49 -3.12 14.79 -4.26
C SER A 49 -3.02 15.21 -2.79
N PRO A 50 -3.32 14.31 -1.85
CA PRO A 50 -3.15 14.62 -0.42
C PRO A 50 -1.69 14.68 0.00
N LYS A 51 -0.77 14.23 -0.86
CA LYS A 51 0.67 14.16 -0.57
C LYS A 51 1.47 15.29 -1.21
N SER A 52 0.80 16.19 -1.92
CA SER A 52 1.42 17.30 -2.64
C SER A 52 0.73 18.60 -2.27
N GLU A 53 1.49 19.69 -2.08
CA GLU A 53 0.95 20.98 -1.67
C GLU A 53 0.00 21.58 -2.69
N ASN A 54 0.30 21.38 -3.99
CA ASN A 54 -0.52 21.95 -5.06
C ASN A 54 -1.49 20.95 -5.68
N GLY A 55 -1.63 19.76 -5.09
CA GLY A 55 -2.55 18.73 -5.56
C GLY A 55 -2.15 18.05 -6.86
N ARG A 56 -0.97 18.35 -7.39
CA ARG A 56 -0.48 17.80 -8.66
C ARG A 56 0.46 16.63 -8.44
N LEU A 57 0.71 15.87 -9.50
CA LEU A 57 1.66 14.77 -9.46
C LEU A 57 3.07 15.31 -9.26
N GLU A 58 3.71 14.86 -8.21
CA GLU A 58 5.10 15.16 -7.91
C GLU A 58 5.84 13.84 -7.72
N SER A 59 6.98 13.70 -8.41
CA SER A 59 7.84 12.50 -8.28
C SER A 59 8.28 12.30 -6.83
N ARG A 60 8.59 13.39 -6.13
CA ARG A 60 9.01 13.35 -4.74
C ARG A 60 7.92 12.78 -3.83
N ALA A 61 6.68 13.21 -4.01
CA ALA A 61 5.54 12.72 -3.22
C ALA A 61 5.28 11.24 -3.49
N GLY A 62 5.35 10.82 -4.75
CA GLY A 62 5.20 9.43 -5.13
C GLY A 62 6.29 8.56 -4.55
N TRP A 63 7.54 9.04 -4.59
CA TRP A 63 8.69 8.34 -4.03
C TRP A 63 8.56 8.19 -2.51
N LYS A 64 8.15 9.25 -1.81
CA LYS A 64 7.91 9.19 -0.36
C LYS A 64 6.85 8.15 -0.01
N GLY A 65 5.79 8.08 -0.81
CA GLY A 65 4.73 7.08 -0.63
C GLY A 65 5.25 5.67 -0.77
N LEU A 66 6.08 5.41 -1.79
CA LEU A 66 6.69 4.11 -1.99
C LEU A 66 7.63 3.74 -0.84
N CYS A 67 8.44 4.70 -0.37
CA CYS A 67 9.32 4.46 0.77
C CYS A 67 8.54 4.10 2.03
N ARG A 68 7.43 4.78 2.26
CA ARG A 68 6.56 4.51 3.40
C ARG A 68 5.99 3.09 3.33
N LYS A 69 5.57 2.66 2.14
CA LYS A 69 5.07 1.30 1.93
C LYS A 69 6.18 0.27 2.06
N GLY A 70 7.39 0.62 1.66
CA GLY A 70 8.55 -0.22 1.91
C GLY A 70 8.79 -0.42 3.41
N MET A 71 8.65 0.63 4.20
CA MET A 71 8.75 0.51 5.66
C MET A 71 7.67 -0.41 6.24
N THR A 72 6.45 -0.33 5.71
CA THR A 72 5.37 -1.24 6.12
C THR A 72 5.78 -2.69 5.92
N LEU A 73 6.34 -3.01 4.76
CA LEU A 73 6.81 -4.36 4.47
C LEU A 73 7.95 -4.77 5.38
N LEU A 74 8.84 -3.84 5.74
CA LEU A 74 9.90 -4.12 6.71
C LEU A 74 9.33 -4.47 8.09
N PHE A 75 8.27 -3.80 8.52
CA PHE A 75 7.61 -4.14 9.78
C PHE A 75 7.02 -5.54 9.75
N VAL A 76 6.43 -5.94 8.61
CA VAL A 76 5.93 -7.31 8.44
C VAL A 76 7.08 -8.30 8.57
N LEU A 77 8.20 -8.02 7.91
CA LEU A 77 9.38 -8.88 7.96
C LEU A 77 9.91 -9.01 9.41
N ILE A 78 9.98 -7.90 10.13
CA ILE A 78 10.39 -7.91 11.54
C ILE A 78 9.44 -8.79 12.35
N ALA A 79 8.14 -8.66 12.14
CA ALA A 79 7.15 -9.46 12.85
C ALA A 79 7.31 -10.95 12.57
N VAL A 80 7.62 -11.33 11.33
CA VAL A 80 7.91 -12.71 10.96
C VAL A 80 9.10 -13.24 11.75
N ARG A 81 10.18 -12.45 11.81
CA ARG A 81 11.38 -12.86 12.52
C ARG A 81 11.12 -13.01 14.03
N LEU A 82 10.33 -12.09 14.60
CA LEU A 82 9.96 -12.17 16.00
C LEU A 82 9.10 -13.41 16.29
N ASP A 83 8.15 -13.72 15.42
CA ASP A 83 7.34 -14.93 15.55
C ASP A 83 8.24 -16.19 15.53
N LEU A 84 9.19 -16.24 14.61
CA LEU A 84 10.11 -17.37 14.53
C LEU A 84 10.97 -17.48 15.78
N LEU A 85 11.45 -16.34 16.29
CA LEU A 85 12.30 -16.32 17.47
C LEU A 85 11.54 -16.76 18.73
N MET A 86 10.30 -16.32 18.87
CA MET A 86 9.50 -16.62 20.07
C MET A 86 8.65 -17.87 19.95
N GLY A 87 8.64 -18.51 18.79
CA GLY A 87 7.78 -19.67 18.55
C GLY A 87 6.31 -19.34 18.48
N THR A 88 5.98 -18.12 18.10
CA THR A 88 4.59 -17.66 17.97
C THR A 88 4.21 -17.57 16.49
N ASN A 89 2.92 -17.32 16.22
CA ASN A 89 2.42 -17.20 14.84
C ASN A 89 1.41 -16.07 14.68
N TYR A 90 1.32 -15.14 15.62
CA TYR A 90 0.28 -14.11 15.61
C TYR A 90 0.80 -12.70 15.35
N LEU A 91 2.08 -12.42 15.59
CA LEU A 91 2.62 -11.06 15.42
C LEU A 91 2.57 -10.61 13.97
N ARG A 92 2.99 -11.46 13.07
CA ARG A 92 2.97 -11.18 11.64
C ARG A 92 1.55 -10.87 11.17
N ASP A 93 0.58 -11.70 11.58
CA ASP A 93 -0.81 -11.50 11.17
C ASP A 93 -1.38 -10.23 11.77
N ALA A 94 -1.07 -9.94 13.04
CA ALA A 94 -1.53 -8.71 13.69
C ALA A 94 -0.98 -7.47 12.99
N VAL A 95 0.29 -7.48 12.61
CA VAL A 95 0.92 -6.36 11.89
C VAL A 95 0.28 -6.20 10.50
N CYS A 96 0.07 -7.31 9.78
CA CYS A 96 -0.59 -7.25 8.47
C CYS A 96 -1.99 -6.65 8.59
N ILE A 97 -2.79 -7.11 9.55
CA ILE A 97 -4.15 -6.62 9.75
C ILE A 97 -4.15 -5.13 10.09
N ALA A 98 -3.25 -4.70 10.97
CA ALA A 98 -3.14 -3.30 11.35
C ALA A 98 -2.84 -2.40 10.14
N PHE A 99 -1.89 -2.81 9.29
CA PHE A 99 -1.55 -2.04 8.10
C PHE A 99 -2.62 -2.15 7.01
N ILE A 100 -3.31 -3.30 6.90
CA ILE A 100 -4.45 -3.43 5.99
C ILE A 100 -5.53 -2.42 6.38
N ALA A 101 -5.85 -2.31 7.66
CA ALA A 101 -6.83 -1.33 8.13
C ALA A 101 -6.38 0.10 7.82
N ASN A 102 -5.10 0.40 8.03
CA ASN A 102 -4.54 1.71 7.73
C ASN A 102 -4.64 2.03 6.23
N GLU A 103 -4.30 1.05 5.37
CA GLU A 103 -4.40 1.25 3.92
C GLU A 103 -5.85 1.39 3.48
N ALA A 104 -6.77 0.64 4.08
CA ALA A 104 -8.20 0.77 3.78
C ALA A 104 -8.70 2.18 4.10
N LEU A 105 -8.28 2.76 5.23
CA LEU A 105 -8.64 4.13 5.58
C LEU A 105 -8.08 5.12 4.56
N SER A 106 -6.84 4.93 4.12
CA SER A 106 -6.23 5.79 3.10
C SER A 106 -7.00 5.71 1.78
N ILE A 107 -7.40 4.50 1.38
CA ILE A 107 -8.20 4.30 0.16
C ILE A 107 -9.54 5.02 0.29
N LEU A 108 -10.19 4.93 1.45
CA LEU A 108 -11.46 5.64 1.70
C LEU A 108 -11.28 7.15 1.63
N GLU A 109 -10.17 7.67 2.17
CA GLU A 109 -9.86 9.10 2.04
C GLU A 109 -9.68 9.50 0.58
N ASN A 110 -8.96 8.69 -0.19
CA ASN A 110 -8.76 8.95 -1.62
C ASN A 110 -10.11 8.95 -2.35
N ALA A 111 -10.96 7.98 -2.05
CA ALA A 111 -12.30 7.89 -2.64
C ALA A 111 -13.15 9.10 -2.25
N GLY A 112 -13.05 9.54 -1.00
CA GLY A 112 -13.75 10.74 -0.54
C GLY A 112 -13.33 11.99 -1.28
N LEU A 113 -12.01 12.14 -1.50
CA LEU A 113 -11.48 13.27 -2.27
C LEU A 113 -11.95 13.23 -3.72
N MET A 114 -12.01 12.06 -4.33
CA MET A 114 -12.55 11.91 -5.68
C MET A 114 -14.04 12.23 -5.73
N GLY A 115 -14.81 11.78 -4.73
CA GLY A 115 -16.23 12.06 -4.64
C GLY A 115 -16.52 13.52 -4.48
N LEU A 116 -15.79 14.20 -3.60
CA LEU A 116 -15.92 15.64 -3.42
C LEU A 116 -15.56 16.40 -4.68
N SER A 117 -14.54 15.94 -5.41
CA SER A 117 -14.16 16.55 -6.69
C SER A 117 -15.28 16.44 -7.72
N LEU A 118 -15.90 15.26 -7.82
CA LEU A 118 -17.02 15.04 -8.75
C LEU A 118 -18.24 15.88 -8.38
N ILE A 119 -18.57 15.98 -7.11
CA ILE A 119 -19.67 16.81 -6.64
C ILE A 119 -19.41 18.28 -6.98
N HIS A 120 -18.19 18.75 -6.76
CA HIS A 120 -17.81 20.12 -7.07
C HIS A 120 -17.93 20.43 -8.57
N ILE A 121 -17.55 19.46 -9.41
CA ILE A 121 -17.65 19.62 -10.87
C ILE A 121 -19.10 19.67 -11.33
N SER A 122 -19.98 18.86 -10.72
CA SER A 122 -21.37 18.74 -11.14
C SER A 122 -22.28 19.82 -10.59
N GLU A 123 -21.87 20.56 -9.56
CA GLU A 123 -22.69 21.65 -9.00
C GLU A 123 -22.55 22.92 -9.84
N PRO A 124 -23.66 23.49 -10.27
CA PRO A 124 -23.64 24.78 -10.95
C PRO A 124 -23.44 25.89 -9.92
N THR A 125 -22.35 26.61 -10.05
CA THR A 125 -22.08 27.75 -9.15
C THR A 125 -22.22 29.09 -9.88
#